data_991214c199986001974d962fd23d4bd7
#
_entry.id   991214c199986001974d962fd23d4bd7
#
_cell.length_a   1.000
_cell.length_b   1.000
_cell.length_c   1.000
_cell.angle_alpha   90.00
_cell.angle_beta   90.00
_cell.angle_gamma   90.00
#
_symmetry.space_group_name_H-M   'P 1'
#
loop_
_entity.id
_entity.type
_entity.pdbx_description
1 polymer ?
#
loop_
_entity_poly.entity_id
_entity_poly.type
_entity_poly.pdbx_seq_one_letter_code
_entity_poly.pdbx_strand_id
1 'polypeptide(L)'
;ASDVYKRQASDIPAVLNHTRDVYLLEDKEFVILTKDGVELRTEDGERIEKEVYHVTWNVDAAEKGGYEDFMLKEIHEQPKAVRDTLAGKIQLGKEIELDNVKFSKEELENFDKVYIVACGTAYHAGVVGKTVIEKLAKIPVEIDVASEFRYRDPLITDRTLIIVVSQSGETADTLAVLRDGQRQGARVLAITNVVGSSVSREADDVTVSYTHLRAHET
;
A
#
# COMPACT_ATOMS: atom_id res chain seq x y z
N ALA A 1 10.98 38.10 -8.50
CA ALA A 1 9.74 37.47 -8.09
C ALA A 1 10.04 35.99 -7.91
N SER A 2 10.09 35.51 -6.68
CA SER A 2 10.19 34.09 -6.39
C SER A 2 8.84 33.47 -6.69
N ASP A 3 8.73 32.79 -7.83
CA ASP A 3 7.58 31.96 -8.13
C ASP A 3 7.60 30.76 -7.19
N VAL A 4 6.86 30.87 -6.10
CA VAL A 4 6.59 29.74 -5.21
C VAL A 4 5.56 28.87 -5.91
N TYR A 5 6.04 27.88 -6.64
CA TYR A 5 5.16 26.89 -7.26
C TYR A 5 4.64 25.93 -6.18
N LYS A 6 3.36 26.00 -5.93
CA LYS A 6 2.63 24.98 -5.16
C LYS A 6 2.15 23.94 -6.15
N ARG A 7 2.31 22.66 -5.83
CA ARG A 7 2.00 21.56 -6.72
C ARG A 7 1.06 20.59 -6.03
N GLN A 8 0.22 19.97 -6.83
CA GLN A 8 -0.67 18.89 -6.44
C GLN A 8 -0.35 17.66 -7.28
N ALA A 9 -0.38 16.50 -6.65
CA ALA A 9 -0.24 15.22 -7.31
C ALA A 9 -1.04 14.15 -6.58
N SER A 10 -1.39 13.09 -7.29
CA SER A 10 -2.02 11.90 -6.70
C SER A 10 -1.02 10.97 -6.02
N ASP A 11 0.28 11.18 -6.24
CA ASP A 11 1.35 10.37 -5.67
C ASP A 11 2.55 11.26 -5.28
N ILE A 12 3.17 10.93 -4.15
CA ILE A 12 4.32 11.66 -3.59
C ILE A 12 5.51 11.75 -4.57
N PRO A 13 5.94 10.68 -5.27
CA PRO A 13 7.05 10.72 -6.21
C PRO A 13 6.96 11.84 -7.24
N ALA A 14 5.76 12.18 -7.68
CA ALA A 14 5.55 13.21 -8.70
C ALA A 14 5.94 14.63 -8.26
N VAL A 15 6.03 14.89 -6.96
CA VAL A 15 6.41 16.21 -6.41
C VAL A 15 7.82 16.25 -5.82
N LEU A 16 8.48 15.10 -5.64
CA LEU A 16 9.77 15.01 -4.94
C LEU A 16 10.91 15.79 -5.59
N ASN A 17 10.88 15.97 -6.92
CA ASN A 17 11.85 16.82 -7.63
C ASN A 17 11.71 18.31 -7.30
N HIS A 18 10.68 18.68 -6.53
CA HIS A 18 10.37 20.07 -6.20
C HIS A 18 10.35 20.35 -4.71
N THR A 19 9.85 19.40 -3.92
CA THR A 19 9.77 19.52 -2.46
C THR A 19 9.70 18.15 -1.81
N ARG A 20 10.21 18.05 -0.59
CA ARG A 20 10.03 16.90 0.29
C ARG A 20 8.96 17.13 1.36
N ASP A 21 8.49 18.37 1.47
CA ASP A 21 7.48 18.76 2.43
C ASP A 21 6.12 18.78 1.74
N VAL A 22 5.22 17.92 2.19
CA VAL A 22 3.91 17.72 1.59
C VAL A 22 2.80 17.71 2.66
N TYR A 23 1.61 18.09 2.27
CA TYR A 23 0.39 17.84 3.03
C TYR A 23 -0.32 16.63 2.43
N LEU A 24 -0.62 15.63 3.25
CA LEU A 24 -1.41 14.48 2.86
C LEU A 24 -2.89 14.80 3.11
N LEU A 25 -3.68 14.83 2.05
CA LEU A 25 -5.13 15.05 2.17
C LEU A 25 -5.82 13.74 2.51
N GLU A 26 -6.82 13.82 3.36
CA GLU A 26 -7.73 12.73 3.69
C GLU A 26 -9.05 12.90 2.95
N ASP A 27 -9.92 11.89 3.04
CA ASP A 27 -11.25 11.98 2.46
C ASP A 27 -12.00 13.19 3.03
N LYS A 28 -12.72 13.91 2.15
CA LYS A 28 -13.52 15.10 2.49
C LYS A 28 -12.70 16.33 2.89
N GLU A 29 -11.43 16.35 2.59
CA GLU A 29 -10.58 17.52 2.78
C GLU A 29 -10.32 18.25 1.47
N PHE A 30 -10.26 19.55 1.53
CA PHE A 30 -9.98 20.43 0.41
C PHE A 30 -8.74 21.26 0.68
N VAL A 31 -7.97 21.49 -0.35
CA VAL A 31 -6.84 22.40 -0.32
C VAL A 31 -7.10 23.58 -1.24
N ILE A 32 -6.91 24.78 -0.71
CA ILE A 32 -6.96 26.03 -1.47
C ILE A 32 -5.52 26.50 -1.63
N LEU A 33 -5.04 26.45 -2.87
CA LEU A 33 -3.71 26.94 -3.23
C LEU A 33 -3.84 28.39 -3.71
N THR A 34 -3.22 29.31 -2.98
CA THR A 34 -3.14 30.70 -3.37
C THR A 34 -1.68 31.09 -3.61
N LYS A 35 -1.45 32.27 -4.19
CA LYS A 35 -0.12 32.83 -4.36
C LYS A 35 0.62 32.96 -3.02
N ASP A 36 -0.11 33.26 -1.96
CA ASP A 36 0.46 33.62 -0.66
C ASP A 36 0.45 32.48 0.36
N GLY A 37 -0.27 31.37 0.10
CA GLY A 37 -0.35 30.28 1.09
C GLY A 37 -1.07 29.02 0.60
N VAL A 38 -1.12 28.05 1.51
CA VAL A 38 -1.91 26.83 1.43
C VAL A 38 -2.92 26.89 2.57
N GLU A 39 -4.18 26.68 2.26
CA GLU A 39 -5.25 26.61 3.23
C GLU A 39 -5.97 25.27 3.08
N LEU A 40 -6.12 24.56 4.19
CA LEU A 40 -6.79 23.26 4.25
C LEU A 40 -8.15 23.44 4.90
N ARG A 41 -9.18 22.78 4.35
CA ARG A 41 -10.55 22.82 4.86
C ARG A 41 -11.22 21.47 4.79
N THR A 42 -12.22 21.26 5.66
CA THR A 42 -13.16 20.14 5.56
C THR A 42 -14.21 20.41 4.48
N GLU A 43 -15.02 19.40 4.14
CA GLU A 43 -16.16 19.53 3.24
C GLU A 43 -17.20 20.57 3.74
N ASP A 44 -17.28 20.79 5.06
CA ASP A 44 -18.16 21.81 5.67
C ASP A 44 -17.55 23.22 5.65
N GLY A 45 -16.33 23.37 5.12
CA GLY A 45 -15.63 24.63 4.97
C GLY A 45 -14.85 25.08 6.22
N GLU A 46 -14.75 24.26 7.25
CA GLU A 46 -13.94 24.54 8.43
C GLU A 46 -12.45 24.47 8.11
N ARG A 47 -11.67 25.39 8.68
CA ARG A 47 -10.21 25.39 8.49
C ARG A 47 -9.56 24.30 9.30
N ILE A 48 -8.63 23.57 8.66
CA ILE A 48 -7.86 22.48 9.28
C ILE A 48 -6.39 22.91 9.39
N GLU A 49 -5.77 22.61 10.51
CA GLU A 49 -4.31 22.66 10.67
C GLU A 49 -3.76 21.24 10.56
N LYS A 50 -2.86 21.01 9.60
CA LYS A 50 -2.16 19.74 9.41
C LYS A 50 -0.66 19.92 9.55
N GLU A 51 -0.04 18.91 10.12
CA GLU A 51 1.43 18.82 10.13
C GLU A 51 1.97 18.55 8.73
N VAL A 52 3.10 19.15 8.43
CA VAL A 52 3.82 18.88 7.19
C VAL A 52 4.46 17.50 7.28
N TYR A 53 4.14 16.64 6.33
CA TYR A 53 4.80 15.35 6.20
C TYR A 53 6.11 15.52 5.43
N HIS A 54 7.23 15.27 6.09
CA HIS A 54 8.55 15.31 5.47
C HIS A 54 8.94 13.95 4.90
N VAL A 55 9.16 13.88 3.59
CA VAL A 55 9.53 12.65 2.89
C VAL A 55 11.01 12.36 3.04
N THR A 56 11.33 11.28 3.76
CA THR A 56 12.70 10.89 4.10
C THR A 56 13.35 9.93 3.10
N TRP A 57 12.57 9.26 2.27
CA TRP A 57 13.07 8.28 1.32
C TRP A 57 13.66 8.91 0.06
N ASN A 58 14.52 8.17 -0.67
CA ASN A 58 15.37 8.72 -1.72
C ASN A 58 14.66 8.77 -3.09
N VAL A 59 14.86 9.90 -3.79
CA VAL A 59 14.33 10.16 -5.14
C VAL A 59 15.11 9.40 -6.23
N ASP A 60 16.39 9.07 -5.98
CA ASP A 60 17.29 8.45 -6.98
C ASP A 60 16.74 7.08 -7.48
N ALA A 61 15.85 6.45 -6.71
CA ALA A 61 15.14 5.25 -7.13
C ALA A 61 14.15 5.51 -8.29
N ALA A 62 13.69 6.75 -8.46
CA ALA A 62 12.76 7.14 -9.53
C ALA A 62 13.46 7.48 -10.86
N GLU A 63 14.78 7.58 -10.89
CA GLU A 63 15.53 7.82 -12.12
C GLU A 63 15.77 6.53 -12.90
N LYS A 64 15.85 6.62 -14.23
CA LYS A 64 16.06 5.45 -15.10
C LYS A 64 17.40 4.72 -14.85
N GLY A 65 18.34 5.32 -14.12
CA GLY A 65 19.59 4.66 -13.71
C GLY A 65 20.46 4.14 -14.87
N GLY A 66 20.37 4.78 -16.06
CA GLY A 66 21.09 4.36 -17.26
C GLY A 66 20.35 3.38 -18.16
N TYR A 67 19.15 2.97 -17.79
CA TYR A 67 18.29 2.15 -18.64
C TYR A 67 17.47 2.99 -19.60
N GLU A 68 17.15 2.44 -20.78
CA GLU A 68 16.34 3.11 -21.79
C GLU A 68 14.90 3.31 -21.30
N ASP A 69 14.34 2.26 -20.65
CA ASP A 69 12.97 2.22 -20.13
C ASP A 69 12.91 1.89 -18.64
N PHE A 70 11.93 2.43 -17.94
CA PHE A 70 11.66 2.10 -16.53
C PHE A 70 11.39 0.62 -16.31
N MET A 71 10.61 0.01 -17.21
CA MET A 71 10.32 -1.43 -17.14
C MET A 71 11.59 -2.28 -17.20
N LEU A 72 12.52 -1.94 -18.09
CA LEU A 72 13.81 -2.64 -18.22
C LEU A 72 14.65 -2.49 -16.94
N LYS A 73 14.71 -1.28 -16.37
CA LYS A 73 15.33 -1.03 -15.08
C LYS A 73 14.72 -1.93 -13.99
N GLU A 74 13.40 -1.92 -13.86
CA GLU A 74 12.68 -2.71 -12.85
C GLU A 74 12.97 -4.21 -12.97
N ILE A 75 12.98 -4.76 -14.18
CA ILE A 75 13.35 -6.16 -14.43
C ILE A 75 14.73 -6.48 -13.85
N HIS A 76 15.71 -5.62 -14.11
CA HIS A 76 17.08 -5.84 -13.66
C HIS A 76 17.27 -5.59 -12.14
N GLU A 77 16.43 -4.78 -11.54
CA GLU A 77 16.45 -4.50 -10.10
C GLU A 77 15.80 -5.59 -9.24
N GLN A 78 15.00 -6.50 -9.83
CA GLN A 78 14.28 -7.54 -9.08
C GLN A 78 15.16 -8.33 -8.07
N PRO A 79 16.38 -8.78 -8.42
CA PRO A 79 17.21 -9.52 -7.46
C PRO A 79 17.59 -8.69 -6.23
N LYS A 80 17.83 -7.39 -6.42
CA LYS A 80 18.12 -6.48 -5.33
C LYS A 80 16.88 -6.27 -4.44
N ALA A 81 15.75 -6.01 -5.04
CA ALA A 81 14.51 -5.76 -4.33
C ALA A 81 14.04 -6.95 -3.50
N VAL A 82 14.15 -8.17 -4.03
CA VAL A 82 13.85 -9.37 -3.25
C VAL A 82 14.76 -9.45 -2.02
N ARG A 83 16.06 -9.20 -2.17
CA ARG A 83 16.99 -9.15 -1.04
C ARG A 83 16.61 -8.09 -0.02
N ASP A 84 16.34 -6.87 -0.48
CA ASP A 84 16.01 -5.72 0.37
C ASP A 84 14.69 -5.96 1.12
N THR A 85 13.68 -6.53 0.46
CA THR A 85 12.38 -6.88 1.07
C THR A 85 12.53 -7.92 2.19
N LEU A 86 13.44 -8.87 2.03
CA LEU A 86 13.67 -9.94 3.00
C LEU A 86 14.73 -9.60 4.05
N ALA A 87 15.51 -8.55 3.82
CA ALA A 87 16.59 -8.13 4.72
C ALA A 87 16.02 -7.79 6.11
N GLY A 88 16.59 -8.43 7.13
CA GLY A 88 16.16 -8.25 8.52
C GLY A 88 14.91 -9.04 8.92
N LYS A 89 14.05 -9.42 7.96
CA LYS A 89 12.79 -10.13 8.24
C LYS A 89 12.96 -11.65 8.34
N ILE A 90 13.92 -12.21 7.62
CA ILE A 90 14.22 -13.64 7.61
C ILE A 90 15.64 -13.87 8.13
N GLN A 91 15.73 -14.54 9.26
CA GLN A 91 17.01 -14.96 9.86
C GLN A 91 16.96 -16.46 10.14
N LEU A 92 18.01 -17.20 9.71
CA LEU A 92 18.09 -18.63 9.95
C LEU A 92 17.98 -18.96 11.44
N GLY A 93 17.03 -19.84 11.80
CA GLY A 93 16.82 -20.28 13.19
C GLY A 93 16.06 -19.30 14.07
N LYS A 94 15.52 -18.22 13.54
CA LYS A 94 14.64 -17.30 14.24
C LYS A 94 13.24 -17.29 13.64
N GLU A 95 12.27 -16.83 14.40
CA GLU A 95 10.93 -16.54 13.89
C GLU A 95 10.98 -15.40 12.86
N ILE A 96 10.05 -15.42 11.93
CA ILE A 96 9.93 -14.36 10.92
C ILE A 96 9.30 -13.14 11.60
N GLU A 97 10.03 -12.04 11.59
CA GLU A 97 9.53 -10.75 12.07
C GLU A 97 9.14 -9.87 10.89
N LEU A 98 7.88 -9.47 10.84
CA LEU A 98 7.38 -8.51 9.86
C LEU A 98 7.12 -7.18 10.55
N ASP A 99 7.70 -6.12 10.01
CA ASP A 99 7.47 -4.76 10.52
C ASP A 99 5.96 -4.45 10.48
N ASN A 100 5.43 -3.95 11.61
CA ASN A 100 4.04 -3.53 11.74
C ASN A 100 2.98 -4.61 11.46
N VAL A 101 3.33 -5.88 11.57
CA VAL A 101 2.39 -7.02 11.57
C VAL A 101 2.39 -7.62 12.97
N LYS A 102 1.25 -7.59 13.63
CA LYS A 102 1.11 -7.94 15.07
C LYS A 102 0.07 -9.03 15.26
N PHE A 103 0.22 -10.13 14.55
CA PHE A 103 -0.62 -11.29 14.81
C PHE A 103 -0.12 -12.04 16.04
N SER A 104 -0.99 -12.26 17.00
CA SER A 104 -0.75 -13.27 18.02
C SER A 104 -0.92 -14.68 17.43
N LYS A 105 -0.33 -15.67 18.10
CA LYS A 105 -0.50 -17.07 17.68
C LYS A 105 -1.96 -17.49 17.69
N GLU A 106 -2.72 -17.04 18.69
CA GLU A 106 -4.14 -17.32 18.83
C GLU A 106 -4.96 -16.74 17.68
N GLU A 107 -4.66 -15.52 17.23
CA GLU A 107 -5.32 -14.91 16.08
C GLU A 107 -5.02 -15.69 14.79
N LEU A 108 -3.75 -16.09 14.57
CA LEU A 108 -3.37 -16.88 13.40
C LEU A 108 -4.08 -18.25 13.38
N GLU A 109 -4.26 -18.91 14.53
CA GLU A 109 -4.96 -20.18 14.65
C GLU A 109 -6.49 -20.03 14.53
N ASN A 110 -7.02 -18.84 14.77
CA ASN A 110 -8.46 -18.55 14.71
C ASN A 110 -8.96 -18.26 13.29
N PHE A 111 -8.08 -17.86 12.37
CA PHE A 111 -8.51 -17.61 10.99
C PHE A 111 -8.95 -18.91 10.31
N ASP A 112 -10.16 -18.93 9.79
CA ASP A 112 -10.72 -20.06 9.04
C ASP A 112 -10.74 -19.80 7.52
N LYS A 113 -10.54 -18.56 7.10
CA LYS A 113 -10.53 -18.16 5.70
C LYS A 113 -9.61 -16.96 5.45
N VAL A 114 -8.95 -16.97 4.31
CA VAL A 114 -8.15 -15.86 3.81
C VAL A 114 -8.69 -15.39 2.47
N TYR A 115 -8.89 -14.10 2.32
CA TYR A 115 -9.06 -13.47 1.01
C TYR A 115 -7.78 -12.73 0.64
N ILE A 116 -7.32 -12.89 -0.60
CA ILE A 116 -6.28 -12.03 -1.17
C ILE A 116 -6.95 -11.18 -2.24
N VAL A 117 -6.86 -9.86 -2.10
CA VAL A 117 -7.56 -8.95 -3.00
C VAL A 117 -6.59 -7.94 -3.57
N ALA A 118 -6.57 -7.82 -4.89
CA ALA A 118 -5.65 -6.95 -5.60
C ALA A 118 -6.17 -6.55 -6.99
N CYS A 119 -5.47 -5.61 -7.64
CA CYS A 119 -5.71 -5.25 -9.04
C CYS A 119 -4.43 -5.49 -9.88
N GLY A 120 -4.62 -5.70 -11.19
CA GLY A 120 -3.52 -5.82 -12.15
C GLY A 120 -2.51 -6.92 -11.81
N THR A 121 -1.23 -6.64 -11.94
CA THR A 121 -0.15 -7.62 -11.68
C THR A 121 -0.08 -8.05 -10.22
N ALA A 122 -0.57 -7.25 -9.28
CA ALA A 122 -0.69 -7.61 -7.88
C ALA A 122 -1.59 -8.83 -7.66
N TYR A 123 -2.66 -8.94 -8.45
CA TYR A 123 -3.52 -10.11 -8.45
C TYR A 123 -2.75 -11.41 -8.76
N HIS A 124 -1.86 -11.39 -9.75
CA HIS A 124 -1.05 -12.56 -10.09
C HIS A 124 -0.08 -12.96 -8.97
N ALA A 125 0.48 -11.99 -8.26
CA ALA A 125 1.25 -12.28 -7.05
C ALA A 125 0.38 -12.95 -5.97
N GLY A 126 -0.86 -12.50 -5.84
CA GLY A 126 -1.86 -13.10 -4.96
C GLY A 126 -2.19 -14.56 -5.32
N VAL A 127 -2.25 -14.90 -6.62
CA VAL A 127 -2.46 -16.31 -7.09
C VAL A 127 -1.36 -17.23 -6.57
N VAL A 128 -0.11 -16.76 -6.62
CA VAL A 128 1.03 -17.51 -6.03
C VAL A 128 0.87 -17.60 -4.52
N GLY A 129 0.53 -16.49 -3.87
CA GLY A 129 0.28 -16.39 -2.43
C GLY A 129 -0.78 -17.40 -1.96
N LYS A 130 -1.90 -17.49 -2.68
CA LYS A 130 -2.95 -18.49 -2.43
C LYS A 130 -2.37 -19.89 -2.36
N THR A 131 -1.65 -20.31 -3.40
CA THR A 131 -1.08 -21.65 -3.49
C THR A 131 -0.13 -21.96 -2.32
N VAL A 132 0.69 -20.99 -1.93
CA VAL A 132 1.65 -21.11 -0.83
C VAL A 132 0.93 -21.21 0.51
N ILE A 133 -0.01 -20.33 0.80
CA ILE A 133 -0.76 -20.33 2.07
C ILE A 133 -1.58 -21.61 2.22
N GLU A 134 -2.33 -22.02 1.21
CA GLU A 134 -3.12 -23.26 1.26
C GLU A 134 -2.22 -24.50 1.47
N LYS A 135 -1.04 -24.51 0.84
CA LYS A 135 -0.09 -25.63 0.99
C LYS A 135 0.53 -25.70 2.38
N LEU A 136 0.92 -24.56 2.94
CA LEU A 136 1.69 -24.51 4.19
C LEU A 136 0.79 -24.36 5.42
N ALA A 137 -0.17 -23.44 5.40
CA ALA A 137 -1.03 -23.16 6.53
C ALA A 137 -2.31 -24.00 6.57
N LYS A 138 -2.69 -24.64 5.44
CA LYS A 138 -3.92 -25.45 5.34
C LYS A 138 -5.21 -24.66 5.60
N ILE A 139 -5.19 -23.36 5.33
CA ILE A 139 -6.34 -22.47 5.44
C ILE A 139 -6.86 -22.20 4.02
N PRO A 140 -8.18 -22.28 3.75
CA PRO A 140 -8.76 -21.94 2.47
C PRO A 140 -8.44 -20.49 2.07
N VAL A 141 -7.99 -20.28 0.85
CA VAL A 141 -7.68 -18.96 0.32
C VAL A 141 -8.49 -18.72 -0.95
N GLU A 142 -9.22 -17.63 -0.98
CA GLU A 142 -9.81 -17.11 -2.20
C GLU A 142 -9.02 -15.89 -2.67
N ILE A 143 -8.84 -15.79 -3.99
CA ILE A 143 -8.23 -14.61 -4.60
C ILE A 143 -9.24 -13.95 -5.52
N ASP A 144 -9.31 -12.63 -5.47
CA ASP A 144 -10.23 -11.87 -6.31
C ASP A 144 -9.63 -10.53 -6.77
N VAL A 145 -10.19 -10.00 -7.84
CA VAL A 145 -9.91 -8.64 -8.29
C VAL A 145 -10.72 -7.67 -7.43
N ALA A 146 -10.10 -6.59 -6.95
CA ALA A 146 -10.72 -5.69 -5.98
C ALA A 146 -12.04 -5.08 -6.49
N SER A 147 -12.14 -4.75 -7.78
CA SER A 147 -13.37 -4.25 -8.38
C SER A 147 -14.52 -5.25 -8.34
N GLU A 148 -14.24 -6.54 -8.54
CA GLU A 148 -15.23 -7.60 -8.51
C GLU A 148 -15.59 -8.00 -7.07
N PHE A 149 -14.60 -8.13 -6.22
CA PHE A 149 -14.77 -8.48 -4.81
C PHE A 149 -15.77 -7.56 -4.10
N ARG A 150 -15.66 -6.27 -4.38
CA ARG A 150 -16.50 -5.23 -3.79
C ARG A 150 -18.02 -5.44 -4.05
N TYR A 151 -18.37 -5.99 -5.20
CA TYR A 151 -19.78 -6.16 -5.62
C TYR A 151 -20.31 -7.59 -5.45
N ARG A 152 -19.45 -8.54 -5.10
CA ARG A 152 -19.79 -9.96 -4.99
C ARG A 152 -20.47 -10.34 -3.67
N ASP A 153 -20.51 -9.44 -2.68
CA ASP A 153 -21.00 -9.72 -1.33
C ASP A 153 -20.31 -10.93 -0.69
N PRO A 154 -18.99 -10.87 -0.46
CA PRO A 154 -18.21 -12.00 0.03
C PRO A 154 -18.59 -12.38 1.45
N LEU A 155 -18.46 -13.66 1.79
CA LEU A 155 -18.68 -14.15 3.13
C LEU A 155 -17.51 -13.77 4.03
N ILE A 156 -17.67 -12.71 4.80
CA ILE A 156 -16.67 -12.17 5.72
C ILE A 156 -17.19 -12.35 7.17
N THR A 157 -16.28 -12.75 8.06
CA THR A 157 -16.54 -12.88 9.49
C THR A 157 -15.34 -12.32 10.28
N ASP A 158 -15.43 -12.26 11.58
CA ASP A 158 -14.34 -11.91 12.50
C ASP A 158 -13.19 -12.94 12.51
N ARG A 159 -13.38 -14.09 11.85
CA ARG A 159 -12.35 -15.12 11.62
C ARG A 159 -11.77 -15.07 10.21
N THR A 160 -12.05 -14.02 9.47
CA THR A 160 -11.55 -13.81 8.12
C THR A 160 -10.33 -12.89 8.14
N LEU A 161 -9.25 -13.31 7.48
CA LEU A 161 -8.13 -12.45 7.15
C LEU A 161 -8.27 -11.95 5.70
N ILE A 162 -8.23 -10.65 5.50
CA ILE A 162 -8.15 -10.06 4.17
C ILE A 162 -6.75 -9.53 3.94
N ILE A 163 -6.08 -10.01 2.90
CA ILE A 163 -4.77 -9.51 2.48
C ILE A 163 -4.99 -8.64 1.24
N VAL A 164 -4.81 -7.34 1.38
CA VAL A 164 -4.84 -6.41 0.25
C VAL A 164 -3.43 -6.18 -0.28
N VAL A 165 -3.25 -6.30 -1.60
CA VAL A 165 -1.95 -6.09 -2.23
C VAL A 165 -2.04 -4.94 -3.22
N SER A 166 -1.32 -3.85 -2.93
CA SER A 166 -1.32 -2.65 -3.78
C SER A 166 0.06 -2.01 -3.80
N GLN A 167 0.64 -1.83 -4.97
CA GLN A 167 1.95 -1.19 -5.09
C GLN A 167 1.90 0.28 -4.65
N SER A 168 0.97 1.06 -5.17
CA SER A 168 0.80 2.48 -4.81
C SER A 168 0.12 2.67 -3.45
N GLY A 169 -0.74 1.72 -3.04
CA GLY A 169 -1.58 1.87 -1.86
C GLY A 169 -2.69 2.92 -2.00
N GLU A 170 -2.98 3.38 -3.24
CA GLU A 170 -3.99 4.40 -3.53
C GLU A 170 -5.10 3.91 -4.47
N THR A 171 -5.14 2.61 -4.77
CA THR A 171 -6.17 2.05 -5.65
C THR A 171 -7.53 2.10 -4.97
N ALA A 172 -8.47 2.84 -5.53
CA ALA A 172 -9.78 3.12 -4.93
C ALA A 172 -10.57 1.84 -4.58
N ASP A 173 -10.58 0.85 -5.47
CA ASP A 173 -11.28 -0.41 -5.21
C ASP A 173 -10.62 -1.20 -4.09
N THR A 174 -9.28 -1.20 -4.00
CA THR A 174 -8.54 -1.85 -2.91
C THR A 174 -8.83 -1.20 -1.56
N LEU A 175 -8.90 0.13 -1.52
CA LEU A 175 -9.29 0.88 -0.33
C LEU A 175 -10.74 0.59 0.09
N ALA A 176 -11.64 0.50 -0.88
CA ALA A 176 -13.03 0.15 -0.58
C ALA A 176 -13.15 -1.25 0.03
N VAL A 177 -12.42 -2.24 -0.51
CA VAL A 177 -12.38 -3.60 0.04
C VAL A 177 -11.84 -3.62 1.46
N LEU A 178 -10.75 -2.88 1.72
CA LEU A 178 -10.17 -2.75 3.05
C LEU A 178 -11.20 -2.26 4.06
N ARG A 179 -11.85 -1.13 3.75
CA ARG A 179 -12.86 -0.50 4.61
C ARG A 179 -14.09 -1.39 4.81
N ASP A 180 -14.55 -2.06 3.75
CA ASP A 180 -15.68 -2.99 3.81
C ASP A 180 -15.36 -4.23 4.66
N GLY A 181 -14.15 -4.78 4.52
CA GLY A 181 -13.68 -5.91 5.31
C GLY A 181 -13.65 -5.58 6.80
N GLN A 182 -13.05 -4.46 7.16
CA GLN A 182 -12.99 -3.99 8.56
C GLN A 182 -14.38 -3.74 9.14
N ARG A 183 -15.30 -3.15 8.37
CA ARG A 183 -16.69 -2.94 8.83
C ARG A 183 -17.44 -4.25 9.12
N GLN A 184 -17.08 -5.32 8.43
CA GLN A 184 -17.65 -6.66 8.64
C GLN A 184 -16.90 -7.48 9.70
N GLY A 185 -15.84 -6.92 10.30
CA GLY A 185 -15.08 -7.52 11.39
C GLY A 185 -13.85 -8.31 10.97
N ALA A 186 -13.52 -8.36 9.67
CA ALA A 186 -12.28 -9.01 9.23
C ALA A 186 -11.04 -8.22 9.69
N ARG A 187 -9.96 -8.94 9.95
CA ARG A 187 -8.62 -8.35 10.08
C ARG A 187 -8.03 -8.09 8.72
N VAL A 188 -7.49 -6.91 8.49
CA VAL A 188 -6.94 -6.53 7.17
C VAL A 188 -5.44 -6.32 7.25
N LEU A 189 -4.69 -7.14 6.49
CA LEU A 189 -3.26 -6.99 6.28
C LEU A 189 -3.00 -6.32 4.92
N ALA A 190 -2.28 -5.23 4.92
CA ALA A 190 -1.84 -4.57 3.69
C ALA A 190 -0.41 -4.96 3.31
N ILE A 191 -0.21 -5.32 2.05
CA ILE A 191 1.10 -5.43 1.42
C ILE A 191 1.22 -4.28 0.42
N THR A 192 2.03 -3.28 0.74
CA THR A 192 2.20 -2.10 -0.10
C THR A 192 3.67 -1.74 -0.27
N ASN A 193 3.99 -0.94 -1.28
CA ASN A 193 5.35 -0.44 -1.49
C ASN A 193 5.51 1.01 -1.00
N VAL A 194 4.42 1.75 -0.83
CA VAL A 194 4.47 3.16 -0.46
C VAL A 194 4.09 3.35 0.99
N VAL A 195 5.09 3.74 1.78
CA VAL A 195 4.89 4.14 3.19
C VAL A 195 4.07 5.43 3.22
N GLY A 196 3.03 5.47 4.06
CA GLY A 196 2.16 6.63 4.18
C GLY A 196 1.05 6.71 3.14
N SER A 197 0.91 5.68 2.28
CA SER A 197 -0.26 5.56 1.40
C SER A 197 -1.56 5.36 2.19
N SER A 198 -2.70 5.62 1.56
CA SER A 198 -4.02 5.46 2.18
C SER A 198 -4.23 4.04 2.70
N VAL A 199 -3.89 3.01 1.90
CA VAL A 199 -3.94 1.60 2.33
C VAL A 199 -3.04 1.35 3.55
N SER A 200 -1.84 1.92 3.60
CA SER A 200 -0.92 1.71 4.73
C SER A 200 -1.35 2.42 6.01
N ARG A 201 -2.13 3.49 5.91
CA ARG A 201 -2.65 4.21 7.07
C ARG A 201 -3.91 3.58 7.66
N GLU A 202 -4.71 2.92 6.83
CA GLU A 202 -6.03 2.44 7.21
C GLU A 202 -6.06 0.95 7.56
N ALA A 203 -5.10 0.14 7.09
CA ALA A 203 -5.05 -1.29 7.40
C ALA A 203 -4.68 -1.55 8.87
N ASP A 204 -5.16 -2.67 9.41
CA ASP A 204 -4.85 -3.10 10.79
C ASP A 204 -3.38 -3.48 10.93
N ASP A 205 -2.84 -4.14 9.90
CA ASP A 205 -1.44 -4.53 9.81
C ASP A 205 -0.87 -4.16 8.45
N VAL A 206 0.40 -3.79 8.42
CA VAL A 206 1.05 -3.35 7.18
C VAL A 206 2.44 -3.97 7.05
N THR A 207 2.73 -4.56 5.91
CA THR A 207 4.10 -4.87 5.53
C THR A 207 4.48 -4.13 4.25
N VAL A 208 5.65 -3.50 4.29
CA VAL A 208 6.18 -2.76 3.14
C VAL A 208 7.09 -3.68 2.34
N SER A 209 6.81 -3.81 1.05
CA SER A 209 7.58 -4.69 0.17
C SER A 209 8.93 -4.11 -0.25
N TYR A 210 9.17 -2.81 -0.06
CA TYR A 210 10.38 -2.09 -0.51
C TYR A 210 10.76 -2.38 -1.97
N THR A 211 9.79 -2.82 -2.75
CA THR A 211 9.99 -3.17 -4.15
C THR A 211 9.54 -2.00 -5.00
N HIS A 212 10.47 -1.21 -5.48
CA HIS A 212 10.22 -0.30 -6.61
C HIS A 212 9.95 -1.09 -7.92
N LEU A 213 9.49 -2.34 -7.81
CA LEU A 213 9.75 -3.37 -8.78
C LEU A 213 8.50 -4.15 -9.13
N ARG A 214 7.58 -3.43 -9.65
CA ARG A 214 6.68 -4.02 -10.63
C ARG A 214 6.93 -3.29 -11.92
N ALA A 215 7.32 -4.06 -12.95
CA ALA A 215 7.20 -3.57 -14.30
C ALA A 215 5.80 -2.98 -14.44
N HIS A 216 5.71 -1.67 -14.59
CA HIS A 216 4.44 -1.04 -14.87
C HIS A 216 3.99 -1.52 -16.24
N GLU A 217 2.81 -2.13 -16.28
CA GLU A 217 2.14 -2.37 -17.55
C GLU A 217 1.86 -0.98 -18.16
N THR A 218 2.59 -0.64 -19.18
CA THR A 218 2.29 0.50 -20.04
C THR A 218 1.45 0.03 -21.22
#